data_48dc3bec1831656679530a3e27186b12
#
_entry.id   48dc3bec1831656679530a3e27186b12
#
_cell.length_a   1.000
_cell.length_b   1.000
_cell.length_c   1.000
_cell.angle_alpha   90.00
_cell.angle_beta   90.00
_cell.angle_gamma   90.00
#
_symmetry.space_group_name_H-M   'P 1'
#
loop_
_entity.id
_entity.type
_entity.pdbx_description
1 polymer ?
#
loop_
_entity_poly.entity_id
_entity_poly.type
_entity_poly.pdbx_seq_one_letter_code
_entity_poly.pdbx_strand_id
1 'polypeptide(L)'
;MRLLASAVFSLITLVAITWNAAPARAWGWDGHRIVCALAWDELTPPLRTKISNILDGGGRDAFAESCLWADDVIRWRKETATWHYLNVPEGSTKVDMARDCAAPNSCAVEQITLHAAGLRSPNALDELRFAAHFVGDIHQPLHVSYAADRGGNQIKGTFDGLDSNMHAVWDYNMLDSTHRTWPEIAADLHGRITDAQRAAWAAGTPLDWANESLAITLSAPVGYHAYDPPFAFGADYAKTNLPTVYQQIEKAGVRLAKVLTDALK
;
A
#
# COMPACT_ATOMS: atom_id res chain seq x y z
N MET A 1 -3.76 -64.06 43.40
CA MET A 1 -2.88 -63.25 42.54
C MET A 1 -3.74 -62.39 41.62
N ARG A 2 -3.87 -61.11 41.90
CA ARG A 2 -4.58 -60.15 41.04
C ARG A 2 -3.52 -59.24 40.43
N LEU A 3 -3.42 -59.34 39.06
CA LEU A 3 -2.53 -58.46 38.27
C LEU A 3 -3.24 -57.12 38.07
N LEU A 4 -2.62 -56.05 38.56
CA LEU A 4 -3.01 -54.66 38.28
C LEU A 4 -2.30 -54.25 37.01
N ALA A 5 -3.09 -53.99 35.95
CA ALA A 5 -2.60 -53.37 34.74
C ALA A 5 -2.62 -51.84 34.87
N SER A 6 -1.45 -51.23 34.91
CA SER A 6 -1.30 -49.75 34.89
C SER A 6 -1.39 -49.26 33.46
N ALA A 7 -2.46 -48.52 33.14
CA ALA A 7 -2.60 -47.77 31.89
C ALA A 7 -1.84 -46.44 31.99
N VAL A 8 -0.82 -46.27 31.15
CA VAL A 8 -0.09 -45.01 31.00
C VAL A 8 -0.83 -44.19 29.93
N PHE A 9 -1.47 -43.11 30.37
CA PHE A 9 -2.05 -42.12 29.45
C PHE A 9 -0.96 -41.12 29.02
N SER A 10 -0.49 -41.24 27.77
CA SER A 10 0.39 -40.21 27.17
C SER A 10 -0.44 -39.01 26.77
N LEU A 11 -0.29 -37.90 27.44
CA LEU A 11 -0.88 -36.63 27.11
C LEU A 11 -0.08 -36.01 25.94
N ILE A 12 -0.59 -36.08 24.73
CA ILE A 12 -0.03 -35.38 23.58
C ILE A 12 -0.49 -33.92 23.64
N THR A 13 0.40 -33.05 24.07
CA THR A 13 0.16 -31.60 24.04
C THR A 13 0.29 -31.10 22.61
N LEU A 14 -0.83 -30.84 21.95
CA LEU A 14 -0.85 -30.16 20.64
C LEU A 14 -0.45 -28.71 20.85
N VAL A 15 0.79 -28.35 20.51
CA VAL A 15 1.23 -26.94 20.42
C VAL A 15 0.63 -26.37 19.14
N ALA A 16 -0.45 -25.61 19.27
CA ALA A 16 -0.99 -24.82 18.17
C ALA A 16 -0.01 -23.69 17.87
N ILE A 17 0.80 -23.84 16.81
CA ILE A 17 1.61 -22.77 16.27
C ILE A 17 0.63 -21.80 15.59
N THR A 18 0.24 -20.74 16.30
CA THR A 18 -0.49 -19.62 15.71
C THR A 18 0.50 -18.84 14.84
N TRP A 19 0.45 -19.07 13.54
CA TRP A 19 1.13 -18.20 12.59
C TRP A 19 0.42 -16.85 12.63
N ASN A 20 1.03 -15.89 13.32
CA ASN A 20 0.67 -14.49 13.17
C ASN A 20 1.11 -14.07 11.77
N ALA A 21 0.19 -14.11 10.80
CA ALA A 21 0.41 -13.41 9.54
C ALA A 21 0.64 -11.93 9.89
N ALA A 22 1.81 -11.39 9.54
CA ALA A 22 2.04 -9.96 9.63
C ALA A 22 0.92 -9.24 8.85
N PRO A 23 0.38 -8.13 9.35
CA PRO A 23 -0.58 -7.35 8.59
C PRO A 23 0.03 -6.99 7.23
N ALA A 24 -0.74 -7.14 6.17
CA ALA A 24 -0.34 -6.67 4.85
C ALA A 24 -0.05 -5.17 4.96
N ARG A 25 1.13 -4.74 4.53
CA ARG A 25 1.59 -3.35 4.54
C ARG A 25 1.74 -2.92 3.10
N ALA A 26 0.87 -2.03 2.65
CA ALA A 26 0.93 -1.45 1.33
C ALA A 26 2.32 -0.88 1.04
N TRP A 27 2.86 -1.08 -0.14
CA TRP A 27 4.17 -0.60 -0.59
C TRP A 27 5.35 -0.87 0.38
N GLY A 28 5.16 -1.62 1.46
CA GLY A 28 6.16 -1.72 2.52
C GLY A 28 6.59 -0.35 3.06
N TRP A 29 7.56 -0.32 3.95
CA TRP A 29 8.02 0.95 4.53
C TRP A 29 8.67 1.86 3.49
N ASP A 30 9.49 1.31 2.61
CA ASP A 30 10.27 2.10 1.68
C ASP A 30 9.41 2.68 0.56
N GLY A 31 8.39 1.95 0.07
CA GLY A 31 7.50 2.49 -0.92
C GLY A 31 6.69 3.69 -0.44
N HIS A 32 6.15 3.66 0.79
CA HIS A 32 5.49 4.84 1.38
C HIS A 32 6.43 6.02 1.59
N ARG A 33 7.66 5.76 2.07
CA ARG A 33 8.69 6.81 2.18
C ARG A 33 8.96 7.46 0.84
N ILE A 34 9.12 6.66 -0.22
CA ILE A 34 9.38 7.16 -1.57
C ILE A 34 8.22 8.00 -2.07
N VAL A 35 6.97 7.54 -1.95
CA VAL A 35 5.77 8.31 -2.36
C VAL A 35 5.74 9.67 -1.68
N CYS A 36 5.94 9.72 -0.36
CA CYS A 36 5.89 10.97 0.40
C CYS A 36 7.09 11.88 0.11
N ALA A 37 8.25 11.32 -0.10
CA ALA A 37 9.43 12.08 -0.51
C ALA A 37 9.23 12.72 -1.89
N LEU A 38 8.69 11.97 -2.87
CA LEU A 38 8.33 12.49 -4.19
C LEU A 38 7.28 13.60 -4.06
N ALA A 39 6.23 13.39 -3.25
CA ALA A 39 5.22 14.41 -3.05
C ALA A 39 5.81 15.70 -2.46
N TRP A 40 6.71 15.58 -1.48
CA TRP A 40 7.43 16.74 -0.93
C TRP A 40 8.22 17.48 -2.01
N ASP A 41 8.93 16.75 -2.86
CA ASP A 41 9.76 17.33 -3.92
C ASP A 41 8.92 18.03 -5.01
N GLU A 42 7.68 17.60 -5.24
CA GLU A 42 6.69 18.23 -6.13
C GLU A 42 5.99 19.47 -5.51
N LEU A 43 6.02 19.64 -4.18
CA LEU A 43 5.35 20.77 -3.51
C LEU A 43 6.13 22.08 -3.67
N THR A 44 5.39 23.20 -3.76
CA THR A 44 5.98 24.55 -3.72
C THR A 44 6.53 24.88 -2.33
N PRO A 45 7.53 25.79 -2.21
CA PRO A 45 8.10 26.15 -0.92
C PRO A 45 7.05 26.61 0.13
N PRO A 46 6.01 27.41 -0.20
CA PRO A 46 4.97 27.76 0.77
C PRO A 46 4.18 26.55 1.29
N LEU A 47 3.91 25.55 0.44
CA LEU A 47 3.21 24.33 0.85
C LEU A 47 4.10 23.43 1.70
N ARG A 48 5.39 23.30 1.38
CA ARG A 48 6.36 22.62 2.24
C ARG A 48 6.41 23.25 3.64
N THR A 49 6.36 24.58 3.73
CA THR A 49 6.29 25.27 5.03
C THR A 49 5.02 24.92 5.80
N LYS A 50 3.85 24.87 5.14
CA LYS A 50 2.60 24.46 5.79
C LYS A 50 2.68 23.03 6.34
N ILE A 51 3.19 22.09 5.55
CA ILE A 51 3.37 20.70 5.98
C ILE A 51 4.42 20.60 7.09
N SER A 52 5.53 21.33 6.98
CA SER A 52 6.54 21.40 8.04
C SER A 52 5.93 21.88 9.37
N ASN A 53 5.04 22.87 9.34
CA ASN A 53 4.34 23.33 10.55
C ASN A 53 3.42 22.26 11.14
N ILE A 54 2.75 21.45 10.31
CA ILE A 54 1.94 20.31 10.77
C ILE A 54 2.84 19.22 11.42
N LEU A 55 4.09 19.11 10.96
CA LEU A 55 5.09 18.15 11.43
C LEU A 55 6.03 18.73 12.50
N ASP A 56 5.64 19.76 13.22
CA ASP A 56 6.44 20.41 14.28
C ASP A 56 7.85 20.82 13.80
N GLY A 57 7.96 21.37 12.58
CA GLY A 57 9.22 21.80 11.97
C GLY A 57 9.92 20.72 11.14
N GLY A 58 9.35 19.53 11.02
CA GLY A 58 9.90 18.43 10.21
C GLY A 58 9.99 18.77 8.72
N GLY A 59 11.05 18.30 8.06
CA GLY A 59 11.28 18.44 6.62
C GLY A 59 10.86 17.20 5.83
N ARG A 60 11.49 17.05 4.65
CA ARG A 60 11.24 15.96 3.70
C ARG A 60 11.29 14.57 4.32
N ASP A 61 12.34 14.27 5.07
CA ASP A 61 12.52 12.94 5.64
C ASP A 61 11.53 12.69 6.79
N ALA A 62 11.21 13.72 7.60
CA ALA A 62 10.16 13.61 8.62
C ALA A 62 8.79 13.37 7.99
N PHE A 63 8.50 13.98 6.83
CA PHE A 63 7.27 13.70 6.09
C PHE A 63 7.27 12.26 5.55
N ALA A 64 8.37 11.80 4.97
CA ALA A 64 8.50 10.42 4.49
C ALA A 64 8.26 9.40 5.62
N GLU A 65 8.88 9.60 6.79
CA GLU A 65 8.66 8.73 7.96
C GLU A 65 7.22 8.80 8.49
N SER A 66 6.59 9.98 8.48
CA SER A 66 5.23 10.16 8.97
C SER A 66 4.20 9.35 8.18
N CYS A 67 4.50 9.03 6.93
CA CYS A 67 3.63 8.24 6.05
C CYS A 67 3.54 6.74 6.43
N LEU A 68 4.36 6.27 7.36
CA LEU A 68 4.29 4.89 7.87
C LEU A 68 3.28 4.73 9.00
N TRP A 69 2.88 5.81 9.63
CA TRP A 69 2.12 5.80 10.87
C TRP A 69 0.74 5.14 10.73
N ALA A 70 0.08 5.23 9.58
CA ALA A 70 -1.25 4.66 9.37
C ALA A 70 -1.26 3.13 9.49
N ASP A 71 -0.21 2.44 9.09
CA ASP A 71 -0.02 1.00 9.31
C ASP A 71 0.11 0.65 10.79
N ASP A 72 0.85 1.48 11.54
CA ASP A 72 1.06 1.24 12.95
C ASP A 72 -0.22 1.46 13.76
N VAL A 73 -1.06 2.42 13.37
CA VAL A 73 -2.30 2.77 14.08
C VAL A 73 -3.31 1.63 14.12
N ILE A 74 -3.28 0.72 13.16
CA ILE A 74 -4.12 -0.49 13.13
C ILE A 74 -3.99 -1.32 14.42
N ARG A 75 -2.84 -1.25 15.11
CA ARG A 75 -2.61 -2.02 16.34
C ARG A 75 -3.58 -1.67 17.46
N TRP A 76 -4.03 -0.41 17.53
CA TRP A 76 -4.94 0.10 18.57
C TRP A 76 -6.25 0.69 18.02
N ARG A 77 -6.33 0.98 16.70
CA ARG A 77 -7.54 1.39 15.98
C ARG A 77 -7.86 0.38 14.90
N LYS A 78 -8.41 -0.77 15.28
CA LYS A 78 -8.66 -1.91 14.39
C LYS A 78 -9.58 -1.59 13.21
N GLU A 79 -10.47 -0.63 13.38
CA GLU A 79 -11.37 -0.14 12.33
C GLU A 79 -10.64 0.44 11.13
N THR A 80 -9.42 0.96 11.32
CA THR A 80 -8.63 1.55 10.23
C THR A 80 -8.08 0.53 9.26
N ALA A 81 -8.05 -0.75 9.60
CA ALA A 81 -7.48 -1.80 8.76
C ALA A 81 -8.13 -1.90 7.36
N THR A 82 -9.44 -1.62 7.26
CA THR A 82 -10.15 -1.66 5.98
C THR A 82 -9.95 -0.39 5.14
N TRP A 83 -9.37 0.67 5.71
CA TRP A 83 -9.15 1.94 5.03
C TRP A 83 -7.99 1.90 4.04
N HIS A 84 -7.14 0.87 4.13
CA HIS A 84 -5.91 0.72 3.34
C HIS A 84 -6.14 0.13 1.94
N TYR A 85 -7.34 -0.36 1.62
CA TYR A 85 -7.59 -1.04 0.37
C TYR A 85 -9.03 -0.84 -0.12
N LEU A 86 -9.28 -1.31 -1.33
CA LEU A 86 -10.61 -1.44 -1.91
C LEU A 86 -10.67 -2.76 -2.67
N ASN A 87 -11.42 -3.71 -2.13
CA ASN A 87 -11.60 -5.01 -2.77
C ASN A 87 -12.89 -5.05 -3.59
N VAL A 88 -12.81 -5.67 -4.76
CA VAL A 88 -13.93 -5.91 -5.66
C VAL A 88 -14.29 -7.40 -5.71
N PRO A 89 -15.53 -7.79 -6.07
CA PRO A 89 -15.87 -9.18 -6.34
C PRO A 89 -15.04 -9.75 -7.50
N GLU A 90 -14.76 -11.05 -7.43
CA GLU A 90 -14.07 -11.76 -8.50
C GLU A 90 -14.80 -11.56 -9.86
N GLY A 91 -14.02 -11.38 -10.92
CA GLY A 91 -14.52 -11.08 -12.25
C GLY A 91 -14.90 -9.60 -12.51
N SER A 92 -14.88 -8.75 -11.47
CA SER A 92 -15.07 -7.30 -11.67
C SER A 92 -13.86 -6.69 -12.34
N THR A 93 -14.12 -5.86 -13.36
CA THR A 93 -13.07 -5.10 -14.08
C THR A 93 -13.13 -3.61 -13.78
N LYS A 94 -14.06 -3.18 -12.91
CA LYS A 94 -14.27 -1.80 -12.51
C LYS A 94 -14.77 -1.73 -11.07
N VAL A 95 -14.33 -0.70 -10.38
CA VAL A 95 -14.81 -0.35 -9.03
C VAL A 95 -16.21 0.22 -9.11
N ASP A 96 -17.10 -0.26 -8.25
CA ASP A 96 -18.43 0.30 -7.99
C ASP A 96 -18.48 0.75 -6.51
N MET A 97 -18.49 2.06 -6.28
CA MET A 97 -18.45 2.62 -4.92
C MET A 97 -19.62 2.18 -4.04
N ALA A 98 -20.82 2.02 -4.61
CA ALA A 98 -21.98 1.58 -3.85
C ALA A 98 -21.87 0.12 -3.38
N ARG A 99 -21.17 -0.70 -4.13
CA ARG A 99 -20.92 -2.12 -3.82
C ARG A 99 -19.66 -2.31 -2.97
N ASP A 100 -18.55 -1.67 -3.37
CA ASP A 100 -17.21 -1.99 -2.89
C ASP A 100 -16.79 -1.14 -1.68
N CYS A 101 -17.46 0.01 -1.47
CA CYS A 101 -17.36 0.87 -0.28
C CYS A 101 -18.75 1.02 0.40
N ALA A 102 -19.49 -0.09 0.54
CA ALA A 102 -20.90 -0.07 0.95
C ALA A 102 -21.13 0.49 2.37
N ALA A 103 -20.19 0.37 3.28
CA ALA A 103 -20.24 1.04 4.58
C ALA A 103 -19.57 2.42 4.46
N PRO A 104 -20.16 3.49 5.00
CA PRO A 104 -19.56 4.83 4.95
C PRO A 104 -18.13 4.84 5.51
N ASN A 105 -17.23 5.49 4.82
CA ASN A 105 -15.82 5.64 5.20
C ASN A 105 -15.09 4.28 5.40
N SER A 106 -15.37 3.30 4.57
CA SER A 106 -14.88 1.93 4.74
C SER A 106 -13.77 1.52 3.77
N CYS A 107 -13.35 2.38 2.86
CA CYS A 107 -12.35 2.05 1.85
C CYS A 107 -11.38 3.21 1.55
N ALA A 108 -10.23 2.89 0.97
CA ALA A 108 -9.17 3.85 0.68
C ALA A 108 -9.62 5.08 -0.12
N VAL A 109 -10.51 4.91 -1.11
CA VAL A 109 -11.02 6.02 -1.94
C VAL A 109 -11.73 7.09 -1.11
N GLU A 110 -12.63 6.67 -0.21
CA GLU A 110 -13.36 7.59 0.67
C GLU A 110 -12.43 8.23 1.70
N GLN A 111 -11.50 7.45 2.26
CA GLN A 111 -10.57 7.91 3.27
C GLN A 111 -9.61 8.98 2.75
N ILE A 112 -9.12 8.87 1.51
CA ILE A 112 -8.31 9.93 0.89
C ILE A 112 -9.09 11.25 0.88
N THR A 113 -10.35 11.22 0.45
CA THR A 113 -11.19 12.41 0.36
C THR A 113 -11.48 13.01 1.73
N LEU A 114 -11.81 12.17 2.71
CA LEU A 114 -12.13 12.56 4.08
C LEU A 114 -10.93 13.24 4.75
N HIS A 115 -9.78 12.60 4.73
CA HIS A 115 -8.58 13.09 5.40
C HIS A 115 -7.96 14.30 4.69
N ALA A 116 -8.05 14.38 3.36
CA ALA A 116 -7.68 15.60 2.64
C ALA A 116 -8.53 16.81 3.07
N ALA A 117 -9.83 16.62 3.27
CA ALA A 117 -10.71 17.68 3.78
C ALA A 117 -10.37 18.08 5.23
N GLY A 118 -9.87 17.15 6.03
CA GLY A 118 -9.49 17.35 7.43
C GLY A 118 -8.17 18.12 7.66
N LEU A 119 -7.36 18.36 6.64
CA LEU A 119 -6.01 18.97 6.77
C LEU A 119 -5.97 20.37 7.38
N ARG A 120 -7.11 21.07 7.47
CA ARG A 120 -7.23 22.37 8.15
C ARG A 120 -7.85 22.28 9.55
N SER A 121 -8.08 21.07 10.04
CA SER A 121 -8.63 20.80 11.37
C SER A 121 -7.54 20.87 12.45
N PRO A 122 -7.92 20.93 13.74
CA PRO A 122 -6.96 20.78 14.84
C PRO A 122 -6.18 19.46 14.83
N ASN A 123 -6.69 18.44 14.11
CA ASN A 123 -6.05 17.13 14.01
C ASN A 123 -5.22 16.97 12.71
N ALA A 124 -4.76 18.09 12.13
CA ALA A 124 -4.08 18.12 10.82
C ALA A 124 -2.92 17.11 10.69
N LEU A 125 -2.24 16.75 11.77
CA LEU A 125 -1.16 15.76 11.75
C LEU A 125 -1.65 14.35 11.40
N ASP A 126 -2.72 13.88 12.04
CA ASP A 126 -3.29 12.56 11.75
C ASP A 126 -3.95 12.55 10.37
N GLU A 127 -4.63 13.65 10.01
CA GLU A 127 -5.22 13.83 8.68
C GLU A 127 -4.16 13.76 7.58
N LEU A 128 -3.01 14.42 7.76
CA LEU A 128 -1.88 14.39 6.84
C LEU A 128 -1.34 12.96 6.68
N ARG A 129 -1.13 12.28 7.79
CA ARG A 129 -0.59 10.91 7.82
C ARG A 129 -1.50 9.93 7.09
N PHE A 130 -2.80 9.98 7.38
CA PHE A 130 -3.79 9.13 6.71
C PHE A 130 -3.92 9.46 5.22
N ALA A 131 -4.10 10.73 4.85
CA ALA A 131 -4.23 11.11 3.45
C ALA A 131 -3.00 10.70 2.63
N ALA A 132 -1.80 10.93 3.16
CA ALA A 132 -0.55 10.61 2.48
C ALA A 132 -0.38 9.09 2.31
N HIS A 133 -0.66 8.31 3.34
CA HIS A 133 -0.57 6.86 3.32
C HIS A 133 -1.55 6.26 2.31
N PHE A 134 -2.84 6.60 2.39
CA PHE A 134 -3.87 6.01 1.53
C PHE A 134 -3.75 6.40 0.06
N VAL A 135 -3.16 7.57 -0.25
CA VAL A 135 -2.77 7.86 -1.64
C VAL A 135 -1.68 6.90 -2.10
N GLY A 136 -0.72 6.55 -1.25
CA GLY A 136 0.24 5.48 -1.54
C GLY A 136 -0.46 4.15 -1.79
N ASP A 137 -1.32 3.73 -0.87
CA ASP A 137 -2.05 2.45 -0.89
C ASP A 137 -2.81 2.22 -2.19
N ILE A 138 -3.60 3.22 -2.60
CA ILE A 138 -4.46 3.07 -3.78
C ILE A 138 -3.67 2.93 -5.09
N HIS A 139 -2.36 3.25 -5.07
CA HIS A 139 -1.46 3.08 -6.20
C HIS A 139 -0.70 1.76 -6.18
N GLN A 140 -0.77 0.99 -5.08
CA GLN A 140 -0.33 -0.40 -5.07
C GLN A 140 -1.41 -1.26 -5.74
N PRO A 141 -1.14 -1.88 -6.90
CA PRO A 141 -2.18 -2.55 -7.67
C PRO A 141 -3.01 -3.55 -6.89
N LEU A 142 -2.39 -4.38 -6.04
CA LEU A 142 -3.11 -5.40 -5.27
C LEU A 142 -3.90 -4.86 -4.08
N HIS A 143 -3.80 -3.56 -3.75
CA HIS A 143 -4.72 -2.89 -2.84
C HIS A 143 -6.07 -2.58 -3.49
N VAL A 144 -6.16 -2.70 -4.82
CA VAL A 144 -7.42 -2.66 -5.57
C VAL A 144 -7.52 -3.96 -6.38
N SER A 145 -8.15 -4.97 -5.79
CA SER A 145 -8.10 -6.34 -6.29
C SER A 145 -9.27 -7.18 -5.78
N TYR A 146 -9.25 -8.49 -5.96
CA TYR A 146 -10.36 -9.35 -5.58
C TYR A 146 -10.43 -9.60 -4.07
N ALA A 147 -11.66 -9.54 -3.53
CA ALA A 147 -11.93 -9.86 -2.12
C ALA A 147 -11.68 -11.33 -1.79
N ALA A 148 -11.92 -12.23 -2.76
CA ALA A 148 -11.91 -13.69 -2.58
C ALA A 148 -10.58 -14.22 -2.05
N ASP A 149 -9.45 -13.63 -2.47
CA ASP A 149 -8.10 -14.02 -2.04
C ASP A 149 -7.41 -12.95 -1.17
N ARG A 150 -8.19 -11.95 -0.72
CA ARG A 150 -7.71 -10.86 0.11
C ARG A 150 -6.59 -10.07 -0.56
N GLY A 151 -6.80 -9.71 -1.83
CA GLY A 151 -5.81 -8.93 -2.58
C GLY A 151 -4.53 -9.70 -2.88
N GLY A 152 -4.62 -10.99 -3.18
CA GLY A 152 -3.44 -11.83 -3.43
C GLY A 152 -2.71 -12.31 -2.17
N ASN A 153 -3.16 -11.95 -0.97
CA ASN A 153 -2.56 -12.44 0.29
C ASN A 153 -2.71 -13.96 0.47
N GLN A 154 -3.72 -14.56 -0.14
CA GLN A 154 -3.93 -16.01 -0.11
C GLN A 154 -3.25 -16.75 -1.26
N ILE A 155 -2.77 -16.06 -2.27
CA ILE A 155 -2.00 -16.65 -3.37
C ILE A 155 -0.55 -16.82 -2.90
N LYS A 156 -0.19 -18.04 -2.48
CA LYS A 156 1.11 -18.36 -1.88
C LYS A 156 2.10 -18.83 -2.93
N GLY A 157 3.39 -18.57 -2.64
CA GLY A 157 4.52 -18.98 -3.46
C GLY A 157 5.84 -18.56 -2.87
N THR A 158 6.84 -18.38 -3.71
CA THR A 158 8.17 -17.90 -3.32
C THR A 158 8.59 -16.71 -4.17
N PHE A 159 9.42 -15.82 -3.60
CA PHE A 159 10.15 -14.80 -4.32
C PHE A 159 11.64 -14.94 -3.99
N ASP A 160 12.48 -15.11 -5.02
CA ASP A 160 13.90 -15.44 -4.88
C ASP A 160 14.17 -16.64 -3.92
N GLY A 161 13.27 -17.65 -3.97
CA GLY A 161 13.37 -18.85 -3.16
C GLY A 161 12.90 -18.71 -1.70
N LEU A 162 12.44 -17.54 -1.28
CA LEU A 162 11.89 -17.28 0.06
C LEU A 162 10.36 -17.29 0.02
N ASP A 163 9.73 -17.85 1.06
CA ASP A 163 8.27 -17.90 1.17
C ASP A 163 7.66 -16.49 1.09
N SER A 164 6.64 -16.36 0.25
CA SER A 164 5.96 -15.09 0.01
C SER A 164 4.49 -15.32 -0.39
N ASN A 165 3.80 -14.26 -0.71
CA ASN A 165 2.49 -14.26 -1.35
C ASN A 165 2.44 -13.15 -2.40
N MET A 166 1.49 -13.22 -3.32
CA MET A 166 1.39 -12.28 -4.43
C MET A 166 1.34 -10.81 -3.96
N HIS A 167 0.60 -10.54 -2.89
CA HIS A 167 0.49 -9.21 -2.29
C HIS A 167 1.86 -8.69 -1.81
N ALA A 168 2.58 -9.50 -1.02
CA ALA A 168 3.89 -9.14 -0.49
C ALA A 168 4.94 -8.94 -1.58
N VAL A 169 4.85 -9.67 -2.70
CA VAL A 169 5.72 -9.45 -3.86
C VAL A 169 5.59 -8.03 -4.39
N TRP A 170 4.37 -7.50 -4.44
CA TRP A 170 4.09 -6.14 -4.91
C TRP A 170 4.33 -5.08 -3.83
N ASP A 171 4.08 -5.39 -2.56
CA ASP A 171 4.31 -4.45 -1.46
C ASP A 171 5.78 -4.12 -1.29
N TYR A 172 6.65 -5.13 -1.26
CA TYR A 172 8.05 -4.90 -0.90
C TYR A 172 9.07 -5.80 -1.58
N ASN A 173 8.76 -7.09 -1.91
CA ASN A 173 9.81 -7.99 -2.38
C ASN A 173 10.51 -7.47 -3.65
N MET A 174 9.75 -6.91 -4.62
CA MET A 174 10.35 -6.36 -5.84
C MET A 174 11.21 -5.12 -5.57
N LEU A 175 10.79 -4.21 -4.68
CA LEU A 175 11.61 -3.06 -4.31
C LEU A 175 12.87 -3.49 -3.56
N ASP A 176 12.74 -4.39 -2.58
CA ASP A 176 13.85 -4.91 -1.79
C ASP A 176 14.89 -5.62 -2.67
N SER A 177 14.45 -6.32 -3.71
CA SER A 177 15.35 -7.00 -4.66
C SER A 177 16.26 -6.06 -5.44
N THR A 178 15.98 -4.76 -5.44
CA THR A 178 16.87 -3.76 -6.04
C THR A 178 18.11 -3.48 -5.22
N HIS A 179 18.11 -3.81 -3.93
CA HIS A 179 19.17 -3.52 -2.95
C HIS A 179 19.54 -2.03 -2.88
N ARG A 180 18.63 -1.15 -3.27
CA ARG A 180 18.79 0.32 -3.22
C ARG A 180 18.07 0.86 -1.99
N THR A 181 18.59 1.93 -1.45
CA THR A 181 17.92 2.65 -0.36
C THR A 181 16.76 3.50 -0.88
N TRP A 182 15.74 3.74 -0.06
CA TRP A 182 14.59 4.55 -0.44
C TRP A 182 14.95 5.99 -0.90
N PRO A 183 15.95 6.69 -0.30
CA PRO A 183 16.34 8.02 -0.81
C PRO A 183 16.96 7.97 -2.21
N GLU A 184 17.74 6.94 -2.53
CA GLU A 184 18.31 6.74 -3.86
C GLU A 184 17.23 6.48 -4.91
N ILE A 185 16.24 5.65 -4.56
CA ILE A 185 15.11 5.38 -5.46
C ILE A 185 14.28 6.65 -5.64
N ALA A 186 13.95 7.35 -4.56
CA ALA A 186 13.16 8.59 -4.63
C ALA A 186 13.84 9.65 -5.53
N ALA A 187 15.14 9.87 -5.36
CA ALA A 187 15.89 10.84 -6.17
C ALA A 187 15.92 10.47 -7.66
N ASP A 188 16.12 9.19 -7.96
CA ASP A 188 16.11 8.67 -9.33
C ASP A 188 14.72 8.82 -9.98
N LEU A 189 13.66 8.41 -9.29
CA LEU A 189 12.30 8.52 -9.80
C LEU A 189 11.88 9.99 -10.00
N HIS A 190 12.15 10.88 -9.04
CA HIS A 190 11.86 12.30 -9.20
C HIS A 190 12.54 12.91 -10.43
N GLY A 191 13.80 12.53 -10.69
CA GLY A 191 14.56 12.99 -11.85
C GLY A 191 14.01 12.53 -13.21
N ARG A 192 13.17 11.51 -13.24
CA ARG A 192 12.56 10.97 -14.46
C ARG A 192 11.22 11.60 -14.81
N ILE A 193 10.51 12.17 -13.84
CA ILE A 193 9.18 12.73 -14.05
C ILE A 193 9.28 13.98 -14.92
N THR A 194 8.69 13.93 -16.10
CA THR A 194 8.62 15.06 -17.02
C THR A 194 7.43 15.98 -16.70
N ASP A 195 7.47 17.23 -17.14
CA ASP A 195 6.35 18.17 -16.95
C ASP A 195 5.05 17.68 -17.59
N ALA A 196 5.14 17.02 -18.74
CA ALA A 196 3.99 16.39 -19.39
C ALA A 196 3.37 15.28 -18.53
N GLN A 197 4.21 14.46 -17.87
CA GLN A 197 3.73 13.43 -16.95
C GLN A 197 3.12 14.04 -15.68
N ARG A 198 3.73 15.09 -15.10
CA ARG A 198 3.15 15.82 -13.96
C ARG A 198 1.76 16.31 -14.27
N ALA A 199 1.57 16.98 -15.42
CA ALA A 199 0.28 17.49 -15.84
C ALA A 199 -0.74 16.37 -16.06
N ALA A 200 -0.33 15.28 -16.73
CA ALA A 200 -1.21 14.14 -17.02
C ALA A 200 -1.60 13.37 -15.76
N TRP A 201 -0.66 13.11 -14.87
CA TRP A 201 -0.89 12.31 -13.65
C TRP A 201 -1.64 13.07 -12.57
N ALA A 202 -1.52 14.39 -12.50
CA ALA A 202 -2.30 15.21 -11.57
C ALA A 202 -3.80 15.21 -11.87
N ALA A 203 -4.23 14.67 -13.00
CA ALA A 203 -5.65 14.56 -13.35
C ALA A 203 -6.34 13.40 -12.62
N GLY A 204 -7.68 13.42 -12.67
CA GLY A 204 -8.53 12.36 -12.12
C GLY A 204 -8.79 12.49 -10.62
N THR A 205 -9.56 11.54 -10.13
CA THR A 205 -10.04 11.42 -8.75
C THR A 205 -9.48 10.16 -8.11
N PRO A 206 -9.56 10.00 -6.77
CA PRO A 206 -9.18 8.74 -6.12
C PRO A 206 -9.89 7.50 -6.70
N LEU A 207 -11.13 7.63 -7.18
CA LEU A 207 -11.84 6.55 -7.86
C LEU A 207 -11.21 6.21 -9.23
N ASP A 208 -10.79 7.22 -9.98
CA ASP A 208 -10.10 6.99 -11.27
C ASP A 208 -8.77 6.28 -11.03
N TRP A 209 -8.02 6.67 -9.99
CA TRP A 209 -6.75 6.04 -9.61
C TRP A 209 -6.95 4.60 -9.14
N ALA A 210 -8.03 4.32 -8.37
CA ALA A 210 -8.40 2.95 -8.01
C ALA A 210 -8.66 2.09 -9.24
N ASN A 211 -9.41 2.61 -10.22
CA ASN A 211 -9.66 1.88 -11.46
C ASN A 211 -8.40 1.66 -12.30
N GLU A 212 -7.44 2.60 -12.29
CA GLU A 212 -6.12 2.38 -12.90
C GLU A 212 -5.38 1.22 -12.22
N SER A 213 -5.36 1.20 -10.88
CA SER A 213 -4.71 0.13 -10.11
C SER A 213 -5.37 -1.23 -10.35
N LEU A 214 -6.70 -1.29 -10.36
CA LEU A 214 -7.43 -2.52 -10.70
C LEU A 214 -7.07 -3.01 -12.12
N ALA A 215 -7.02 -2.12 -13.09
CA ALA A 215 -6.64 -2.48 -14.46
C ALA A 215 -5.22 -3.04 -14.55
N ILE A 216 -4.29 -2.50 -13.75
CA ILE A 216 -2.92 -3.02 -13.64
C ILE A 216 -2.95 -4.41 -12.98
N THR A 217 -3.65 -4.57 -11.85
CA THR A 217 -3.81 -5.85 -11.14
C THR A 217 -4.25 -6.95 -12.10
N LEU A 218 -5.21 -6.65 -12.97
CA LEU A 218 -5.77 -7.61 -13.94
C LEU A 218 -4.95 -7.74 -15.23
N SER A 219 -3.84 -7.03 -15.36
CA SER A 219 -3.01 -7.07 -16.56
C SER A 219 -2.16 -8.34 -16.63
N ALA A 220 -1.82 -8.76 -17.86
CA ALA A 220 -1.03 -9.96 -18.10
C ALA A 220 0.36 -9.94 -17.42
N PRO A 221 1.12 -8.82 -17.37
CA PRO A 221 2.42 -8.79 -16.71
C PRO A 221 2.37 -9.08 -15.20
N VAL A 222 1.30 -8.65 -14.51
CA VAL A 222 1.07 -8.96 -13.08
C VAL A 222 0.79 -10.44 -12.91
N GLY A 223 0.01 -11.02 -13.84
CA GLY A 223 -0.31 -12.44 -13.81
C GLY A 223 -1.22 -12.84 -12.64
N TYR A 224 -1.98 -11.89 -12.11
CA TYR A 224 -2.94 -12.13 -11.04
C TYR A 224 -3.94 -13.20 -11.49
N HIS A 225 -4.02 -14.31 -10.74
CA HIS A 225 -4.77 -15.53 -11.11
C HIS A 225 -4.32 -16.27 -12.40
N ALA A 226 -3.22 -15.84 -13.03
CA ALA A 226 -2.67 -16.56 -14.18
C ALA A 226 -1.69 -17.68 -13.79
N TYR A 227 -1.29 -17.73 -12.51
CA TYR A 227 -0.38 -18.74 -11.99
C TYR A 227 -1.12 -19.69 -11.07
N ASP A 228 -0.94 -21.00 -11.28
CA ASP A 228 -1.36 -22.00 -10.31
C ASP A 228 -0.48 -21.89 -9.06
N PRO A 229 -1.06 -21.70 -7.87
CA PRO A 229 -0.26 -21.71 -6.65
C PRO A 229 0.32 -23.12 -6.37
N PRO A 230 1.54 -23.20 -5.82
CA PRO A 230 2.42 -22.10 -5.44
C PRO A 230 3.20 -21.51 -6.64
N PHE A 231 3.23 -20.20 -6.77
CA PHE A 231 4.10 -19.53 -7.75
C PHE A 231 5.56 -19.57 -7.29
N ALA A 232 6.50 -19.41 -8.25
CA ALA A 232 7.92 -19.19 -7.97
C ALA A 232 8.41 -18.00 -8.80
N PHE A 233 8.48 -16.83 -8.17
CA PHE A 233 8.95 -15.60 -8.78
C PHE A 233 10.38 -15.27 -8.34
N GLY A 234 11.03 -14.41 -9.10
CA GLY A 234 12.39 -13.91 -8.84
C GLY A 234 12.75 -12.79 -9.80
N ALA A 235 14.02 -12.69 -10.13
CA ALA A 235 14.60 -11.59 -10.91
C ALA A 235 13.87 -11.30 -12.24
N ASP A 236 13.40 -12.33 -12.97
CA ASP A 236 12.70 -12.13 -14.24
C ASP A 236 11.32 -11.50 -14.05
N TYR A 237 10.60 -11.92 -13.01
CA TYR A 237 9.31 -11.31 -12.64
C TYR A 237 9.52 -9.86 -12.18
N ALA A 238 10.51 -9.61 -11.34
CA ALA A 238 10.89 -8.26 -10.90
C ALA A 238 11.28 -7.38 -12.09
N LYS A 239 12.14 -7.85 -12.97
CA LYS A 239 12.55 -7.14 -14.19
C LYS A 239 11.37 -6.71 -15.05
N THR A 240 10.36 -7.56 -15.17
CA THR A 240 9.14 -7.29 -15.95
C THR A 240 8.25 -6.25 -15.27
N ASN A 241 8.10 -6.30 -13.94
CA ASN A 241 7.08 -5.55 -13.22
C ASN A 241 7.61 -4.31 -12.45
N LEU A 242 8.90 -4.22 -12.13
CA LEU A 242 9.49 -3.03 -11.50
C LEU A 242 9.23 -1.73 -12.24
N PRO A 243 9.23 -1.66 -13.59
CA PRO A 243 8.83 -0.43 -14.27
C PRO A 243 7.42 0.04 -13.93
N THR A 244 6.48 -0.90 -13.75
CA THR A 244 5.11 -0.60 -13.30
C THR A 244 5.08 -0.14 -11.85
N VAL A 245 5.82 -0.81 -10.95
CA VAL A 245 5.98 -0.40 -9.54
C VAL A 245 6.47 1.04 -9.47
N TYR A 246 7.55 1.36 -10.17
CA TYR A 246 8.11 2.71 -10.19
C TYR A 246 7.12 3.74 -10.73
N GLN A 247 6.43 3.44 -11.83
CA GLN A 247 5.43 4.36 -12.40
C GLN A 247 4.27 4.60 -11.44
N GLN A 248 3.80 3.59 -10.71
CA GLN A 248 2.74 3.75 -9.72
C GLN A 248 3.19 4.60 -8.52
N ILE A 249 4.42 4.43 -8.07
CA ILE A 249 5.05 5.27 -7.04
C ILE A 249 5.19 6.72 -7.51
N GLU A 250 5.67 6.95 -8.74
CA GLU A 250 5.77 8.29 -9.34
C GLU A 250 4.39 8.98 -9.43
N LYS A 251 3.37 8.26 -9.92
CA LYS A 251 1.99 8.75 -9.96
C LYS A 251 1.46 9.08 -8.57
N ALA A 252 1.70 8.20 -7.59
CA ALA A 252 1.29 8.41 -6.20
C ALA A 252 1.91 9.71 -5.63
N GLY A 253 3.20 9.95 -5.86
CA GLY A 253 3.90 11.16 -5.42
C GLY A 253 3.30 12.44 -6.03
N VAL A 254 3.10 12.48 -7.34
CA VAL A 254 2.49 13.62 -8.05
C VAL A 254 1.05 13.86 -7.57
N ARG A 255 0.25 12.79 -7.43
CA ARG A 255 -1.15 12.87 -6.99
C ARG A 255 -1.29 13.27 -5.54
N LEU A 256 -0.40 12.80 -4.67
CA LEU A 256 -0.34 13.24 -3.28
C LEU A 256 0.00 14.73 -3.20
N ALA A 257 0.99 15.21 -3.93
CA ALA A 257 1.30 16.64 -4.00
C ALA A 257 0.10 17.47 -4.47
N LYS A 258 -0.67 16.96 -5.44
CA LYS A 258 -1.92 17.60 -5.90
C LYS A 258 -2.98 17.63 -4.80
N VAL A 259 -3.24 16.52 -4.10
CA VAL A 259 -4.19 16.43 -2.97
C VAL A 259 -3.83 17.43 -1.88
N LEU A 260 -2.56 17.44 -1.47
CA LEU A 260 -2.07 18.36 -0.44
C LEU A 260 -2.14 19.83 -0.88
N THR A 261 -1.85 20.10 -2.16
CA THR A 261 -1.94 21.45 -2.73
C THR A 261 -3.38 21.95 -2.70
N ASP A 262 -4.34 21.14 -3.12
CA ASP A 262 -5.75 21.56 -3.16
C ASP A 262 -6.34 21.73 -1.76
N ALA A 263 -5.98 20.87 -0.84
CA ALA A 263 -6.46 20.93 0.53
C ALA A 263 -5.87 22.09 1.35
N LEU A 264 -4.63 22.51 1.06
CA LEU A 264 -3.89 23.51 1.85
C LEU A 264 -3.80 24.90 1.19
N LYS A 265 -4.34 25.12 0.00
CA LYS A 265 -4.42 26.42 -0.67
C LYS A 265 -5.19 27.50 0.09
#